data_a2b1cd83efc3259c6a49d6483c751f81
#
_entry.id   a2b1cd83efc3259c6a49d6483c751f81
#
_cell.length_a   1.000
_cell.length_b   1.000
_cell.length_c   1.000
_cell.angle_alpha   90.00
_cell.angle_beta   90.00
_cell.angle_gamma   90.00
#
_symmetry.space_group_name_H-M   'P 1'
#
loop_
_entity.id
_entity.type
_entity.pdbx_description
1 polymer ?
#
loop_
_entity_poly.entity_id
_entity_poly.type
_entity_poly.pdbx_seq_one_letter_code
_entity_poly.pdbx_strand_id
1 'polypeptide(L)'
;MRLKAIALWPILIFLPIVYAQAQETAHVEADQKLRARASLYEPLIASAARRYIVDPRLLWTIAYLESRFRQGAISYKDGKPCAYGMMQFTAPTAARYGLKNPHDVRAAIDAAARYVRDLQMRFGARGDLILAAYNAGEGTVEAFRTGKKLVLPNMKIINPAGIQTGGIPPYQETRKYVERGKIVYKSISRSGLFRVQEGLAMERSANDIAESKTTIADTLKEDSVYSSQSAGKRPTQPEKSKGTTSMSNSIYVN
;
A
#
# COMPACT_ATOMS: atom_id res chain seq x y z
N MET A 1 12.52 -71.96 30.21
CA MET A 1 12.61 -70.98 29.10
C MET A 1 12.61 -69.56 29.68
N ARG A 2 13.74 -68.83 29.62
CA ARG A 2 13.82 -67.45 30.11
C ARG A 2 13.69 -66.53 28.87
N LEU A 3 12.56 -65.84 28.78
CA LEU A 3 12.36 -64.78 27.79
C LEU A 3 13.30 -63.60 28.13
N LYS A 4 14.21 -63.27 27.21
CA LYS A 4 15.00 -62.05 27.30
C LYS A 4 14.11 -60.88 26.93
N ALA A 5 13.90 -59.97 27.88
CA ALA A 5 13.25 -58.67 27.60
C ALA A 5 14.20 -57.84 26.69
N ILE A 6 13.79 -57.63 25.44
CA ILE A 6 14.46 -56.73 24.50
C ILE A 6 14.16 -55.31 24.96
N ALA A 7 15.20 -54.59 25.33
CA ALA A 7 15.10 -53.20 25.78
C ALA A 7 14.63 -52.28 24.61
N LEU A 8 13.37 -51.88 24.62
CA LEU A 8 12.77 -50.90 23.70
C LEU A 8 13.04 -49.43 24.11
N TRP A 9 13.92 -49.20 25.08
CA TRP A 9 14.15 -47.87 25.67
C TRP A 9 14.84 -46.85 24.78
N PRO A 10 15.77 -47.14 23.86
CA PRO A 10 16.41 -46.10 23.05
C PRO A 10 15.50 -45.46 22.00
N ILE A 11 14.42 -46.15 21.55
CA ILE A 11 13.52 -45.64 20.50
C ILE A 11 12.65 -44.48 21.00
N LEU A 12 12.24 -44.50 22.27
CA LEU A 12 11.39 -43.47 22.88
C LEU A 12 12.10 -42.13 23.11
N ILE A 13 13.43 -42.12 23.23
CA ILE A 13 14.20 -40.89 23.45
C ILE A 13 14.53 -40.20 22.13
N PHE A 14 14.70 -40.93 21.03
CA PHE A 14 15.04 -40.37 19.72
C PHE A 14 13.83 -39.78 18.96
N LEU A 15 12.61 -40.25 19.21
CA LEU A 15 11.40 -39.81 18.52
C LEU A 15 11.12 -38.31 18.69
N PRO A 16 11.18 -37.70 19.90
CA PRO A 16 10.92 -36.28 20.08
C PRO A 16 12.02 -35.39 19.48
N ILE A 17 13.27 -35.87 19.45
CA ILE A 17 14.38 -35.10 18.85
C ILE A 17 14.24 -35.05 17.32
N VAL A 18 13.94 -36.15 16.68
CA VAL A 18 13.69 -36.22 15.23
C VAL A 18 12.46 -35.38 14.85
N TYR A 19 11.41 -35.41 15.66
CA TYR A 19 10.22 -34.60 15.43
C TYR A 19 10.49 -33.09 15.58
N ALA A 20 11.26 -32.68 16.59
CA ALA A 20 11.66 -31.29 16.79
C ALA A 20 12.55 -30.77 15.61
N GLN A 21 13.51 -31.58 15.16
CA GLN A 21 14.34 -31.25 14.00
C GLN A 21 13.52 -31.15 12.71
N ALA A 22 12.56 -32.05 12.50
CA ALA A 22 11.67 -31.98 11.34
C ALA A 22 10.77 -30.72 11.34
N GLN A 23 10.33 -30.27 12.51
CA GLN A 23 9.58 -29.00 12.62
C GLN A 23 10.47 -27.80 12.35
N GLU A 24 11.70 -27.76 12.85
CA GLU A 24 12.64 -26.67 12.62
C GLU A 24 13.02 -26.56 11.14
N THR A 25 13.30 -27.68 10.48
CA THR A 25 13.58 -27.68 9.02
C THR A 25 12.38 -27.21 8.21
N ALA A 26 11.16 -27.61 8.56
CA ALA A 26 9.93 -27.15 7.90
C ALA A 26 9.70 -25.64 8.07
N HIS A 27 10.01 -25.07 9.23
CA HIS A 27 9.95 -23.62 9.45
C HIS A 27 10.98 -22.86 8.62
N VAL A 28 12.22 -23.35 8.55
CA VAL A 28 13.30 -22.75 7.74
C VAL A 28 12.93 -22.76 6.26
N GLU A 29 12.42 -23.88 5.74
CA GLU A 29 11.96 -23.96 4.35
C GLU A 29 10.77 -23.01 4.06
N ALA A 30 9.81 -22.92 4.98
CA ALA A 30 8.68 -22.01 4.84
C ALA A 30 9.12 -20.54 4.78
N ASP A 31 10.09 -20.16 5.61
CA ASP A 31 10.68 -18.82 5.61
C ASP A 31 11.50 -18.54 4.35
N GLN A 32 12.27 -19.51 3.85
CA GLN A 32 13.00 -19.38 2.59
C GLN A 32 12.05 -19.21 1.40
N LYS A 33 10.99 -20.00 1.32
CA LYS A 33 9.96 -19.89 0.27
C LYS A 33 9.24 -18.54 0.34
N LEU A 34 9.01 -18.02 1.54
CA LEU A 34 8.42 -16.71 1.74
C LEU A 34 9.35 -15.60 1.25
N ARG A 35 10.62 -15.62 1.65
CA ARG A 35 11.64 -14.65 1.23
C ARG A 35 11.83 -14.67 -0.28
N ALA A 36 11.93 -15.85 -0.89
CA ALA A 36 12.05 -16.00 -2.34
C ALA A 36 10.84 -15.41 -3.09
N ARG A 37 9.62 -15.61 -2.57
CA ARG A 37 8.43 -14.97 -3.16
C ARG A 37 8.44 -13.46 -2.99
N ALA A 38 8.78 -12.96 -1.81
CA ALA A 38 8.81 -11.53 -1.53
C ALA A 38 9.79 -10.80 -2.47
N SER A 39 11.01 -11.35 -2.63
CA SER A 39 12.05 -10.74 -3.46
C SER A 39 11.65 -10.58 -4.94
N LEU A 40 10.79 -11.47 -5.46
CA LEU A 40 10.27 -11.34 -6.84
C LEU A 40 9.42 -10.08 -7.03
N TYR A 41 8.75 -9.62 -5.98
CA TYR A 41 7.79 -8.53 -6.07
C TYR A 41 8.30 -7.20 -5.51
N GLU A 42 9.43 -7.20 -4.81
CA GLU A 42 10.04 -5.99 -4.26
C GLU A 42 10.29 -4.89 -5.29
N PRO A 43 10.81 -5.19 -6.51
CA PRO A 43 10.98 -4.17 -7.53
C PRO A 43 9.66 -3.55 -8.01
N LEU A 44 8.59 -4.36 -8.10
CA LEU A 44 7.26 -3.91 -8.48
C LEU A 44 6.64 -3.03 -7.39
N ILE A 45 6.77 -3.43 -6.13
CA ILE A 45 6.31 -2.68 -4.95
C ILE A 45 7.02 -1.32 -4.90
N ALA A 46 8.35 -1.31 -5.04
CA ALA A 46 9.13 -0.09 -5.03
C ALA A 46 8.76 0.85 -6.19
N SER A 47 8.53 0.31 -7.39
CA SER A 47 8.12 1.09 -8.55
C SER A 47 6.74 1.73 -8.37
N ALA A 48 5.75 0.96 -7.90
CA ALA A 48 4.42 1.47 -7.61
C ALA A 48 4.43 2.48 -6.46
N ALA A 49 5.18 2.21 -5.40
CA ALA A 49 5.34 3.11 -4.26
C ALA A 49 5.87 4.49 -4.68
N ARG A 50 6.90 4.53 -5.54
CA ARG A 50 7.41 5.80 -6.11
C ARG A 50 6.37 6.51 -6.95
N ARG A 51 5.67 5.78 -7.83
CA ARG A 51 4.66 6.37 -8.73
C ARG A 51 3.53 7.07 -7.98
N TYR A 52 3.09 6.49 -6.87
CA TYR A 52 1.97 7.01 -6.08
C TYR A 52 2.37 7.72 -4.79
N ILE A 53 3.67 7.90 -4.54
CA ILE A 53 4.21 8.61 -3.37
C ILE A 53 3.71 7.96 -2.07
N VAL A 54 3.86 6.63 -1.98
CA VAL A 54 3.54 5.84 -0.80
C VAL A 54 4.78 5.15 -0.24
N ASP A 55 4.79 4.82 1.05
CA ASP A 55 5.91 4.09 1.65
C ASP A 55 5.96 2.64 1.12
N PRO A 56 7.05 2.22 0.43
CA PRO A 56 7.18 0.86 -0.07
C PRO A 56 7.16 -0.20 1.03
N ARG A 57 7.62 0.13 2.24
CA ARG A 57 7.59 -0.77 3.41
C ARG A 57 6.16 -1.05 3.86
N LEU A 58 5.28 -0.04 3.79
CA LEU A 58 3.87 -0.20 4.12
C LEU A 58 3.16 -1.07 3.08
N LEU A 59 3.41 -0.83 1.79
CA LEU A 59 2.84 -1.62 0.70
C LEU A 59 3.31 -3.09 0.76
N TRP A 60 4.60 -3.32 1.06
CA TRP A 60 5.18 -4.63 1.29
C TRP A 60 4.51 -5.33 2.50
N THR A 61 4.33 -4.60 3.60
CA THR A 61 3.68 -5.11 4.81
C THR A 61 2.25 -5.58 4.52
N ILE A 62 1.49 -4.80 3.75
CA ILE A 62 0.13 -5.17 3.33
C ILE A 62 0.17 -6.46 2.49
N ALA A 63 1.02 -6.56 1.46
CA ALA A 63 1.14 -7.77 0.65
C ALA A 63 1.49 -9.02 1.48
N TYR A 64 2.34 -8.86 2.48
CA TYR A 64 2.66 -9.92 3.44
C TYR A 64 1.45 -10.34 4.29
N LEU A 65 0.72 -9.38 4.85
CA LEU A 65 -0.42 -9.65 5.73
C LEU A 65 -1.57 -10.30 4.97
N GLU A 66 -1.83 -9.86 3.75
CA GLU A 66 -2.94 -10.31 2.92
C GLU A 66 -2.76 -11.76 2.42
N SER A 67 -1.58 -12.08 1.92
CA SER A 67 -1.40 -13.38 1.26
C SER A 67 -0.05 -14.06 1.49
N ARG A 68 0.90 -13.42 2.19
CA ARG A 68 2.32 -13.79 2.18
C ARG A 68 2.85 -13.91 0.74
N PHE A 69 2.52 -12.91 -0.08
CA PHE A 69 2.92 -12.82 -1.50
C PHE A 69 2.42 -13.96 -2.40
N ARG A 70 1.27 -14.56 -2.09
CA ARG A 70 0.67 -15.61 -2.94
C ARG A 70 -0.23 -14.98 -3.98
N GLN A 71 0.19 -15.02 -5.25
CA GLN A 71 -0.55 -14.48 -6.39
C GLN A 71 -1.94 -15.09 -6.54
N GLY A 72 -2.08 -16.40 -6.37
CA GLY A 72 -3.33 -17.15 -6.52
C GLY A 72 -4.19 -17.22 -5.26
N ALA A 73 -3.91 -16.40 -4.22
CA ALA A 73 -4.66 -16.45 -2.98
C ALA A 73 -6.14 -16.10 -3.18
N ILE A 74 -7.02 -16.87 -2.55
CA ILE A 74 -8.46 -16.61 -2.48
C ILE A 74 -8.87 -16.79 -1.02
N SER A 75 -9.54 -15.79 -0.46
CA SER A 75 -10.17 -15.86 0.86
C SER A 75 -11.66 -16.10 0.72
N TYR A 76 -12.21 -16.83 1.69
CA TYR A 76 -13.62 -17.22 1.70
C TYR A 76 -14.31 -16.68 2.94
N LYS A 77 -15.56 -16.28 2.77
CA LYS A 77 -16.46 -15.91 3.86
C LYS A 77 -17.80 -16.61 3.65
N ASP A 78 -18.27 -17.31 4.66
CA ASP A 78 -19.51 -18.08 4.60
C ASP A 78 -19.54 -19.04 3.38
N GLY A 79 -18.39 -19.69 3.09
CA GLY A 79 -18.22 -20.62 1.97
C GLY A 79 -18.12 -19.96 0.59
N LYS A 80 -18.20 -18.61 0.49
CA LYS A 80 -18.14 -17.87 -0.77
C LYS A 80 -16.80 -17.14 -0.89
N PRO A 81 -16.16 -17.15 -2.07
CA PRO A 81 -14.95 -16.39 -2.29
C PRO A 81 -15.25 -14.89 -2.15
N CYS A 82 -14.41 -14.16 -1.41
CA CYS A 82 -14.67 -12.76 -1.06
C CYS A 82 -13.49 -11.81 -1.31
N ALA A 83 -12.24 -12.34 -1.37
CA ALA A 83 -11.06 -11.54 -1.66
C ALA A 83 -10.06 -12.35 -2.48
N TYR A 84 -9.34 -11.68 -3.40
CA TYR A 84 -8.58 -12.33 -4.46
C TYR A 84 -7.19 -11.76 -4.63
N GLY A 85 -6.26 -12.62 -5.02
CA GLY A 85 -4.91 -12.28 -5.43
C GLY A 85 -3.97 -11.93 -4.27
N MET A 86 -2.77 -11.49 -4.63
CA MET A 86 -1.72 -11.19 -3.66
C MET A 86 -2.12 -10.09 -2.67
N MET A 87 -2.88 -9.10 -3.13
CA MET A 87 -3.30 -7.93 -2.36
C MET A 87 -4.72 -8.07 -1.78
N GLN A 88 -5.37 -9.22 -1.96
CA GLN A 88 -6.69 -9.57 -1.41
C GLN A 88 -7.79 -8.54 -1.68
N PHE A 89 -7.90 -8.12 -2.94
CA PHE A 89 -8.97 -7.21 -3.33
C PHE A 89 -10.34 -7.89 -3.29
N THR A 90 -11.30 -7.24 -2.65
CA THR A 90 -12.72 -7.57 -2.82
C THR A 90 -13.21 -7.03 -4.17
N ALA A 91 -14.26 -7.63 -4.74
CA ALA A 91 -14.80 -7.19 -6.03
C ALA A 91 -15.17 -5.69 -6.07
N PRO A 92 -15.86 -5.12 -5.06
CA PRO A 92 -16.15 -3.68 -5.06
C PRO A 92 -14.90 -2.80 -5.01
N THR A 93 -13.90 -3.18 -4.21
CA THR A 93 -12.65 -2.42 -4.12
C THR A 93 -11.84 -2.54 -5.42
N ALA A 94 -11.78 -3.72 -6.03
CA ALA A 94 -11.14 -3.92 -7.33
C ALA A 94 -11.78 -3.03 -8.41
N ALA A 95 -13.12 -2.99 -8.47
CA ALA A 95 -13.85 -2.16 -9.42
C ALA A 95 -13.54 -0.66 -9.21
N ARG A 96 -13.52 -0.18 -7.97
CA ARG A 96 -13.20 1.23 -7.62
C ARG A 96 -11.81 1.65 -8.12
N TYR A 97 -10.84 0.75 -8.10
CA TYR A 97 -9.47 1.02 -8.58
C TYR A 97 -9.22 0.53 -10.01
N GLY A 98 -10.26 0.13 -10.75
CA GLY A 98 -10.15 -0.32 -12.14
C GLY A 98 -9.33 -1.61 -12.30
N LEU A 99 -9.22 -2.42 -11.24
CA LEU A 99 -8.50 -3.68 -11.24
C LEU A 99 -9.39 -4.79 -11.84
N LYS A 100 -9.15 -5.11 -13.11
CA LYS A 100 -9.93 -6.13 -13.84
C LYS A 100 -9.59 -7.56 -13.42
N ASN A 101 -8.31 -7.83 -13.15
CA ASN A 101 -7.84 -9.14 -12.71
C ASN A 101 -6.99 -9.02 -11.44
N PRO A 102 -7.53 -9.36 -10.25
CA PRO A 102 -6.79 -9.32 -8.99
C PRO A 102 -5.62 -10.31 -8.89
N HIS A 103 -5.56 -11.29 -9.79
CA HIS A 103 -4.44 -12.23 -9.89
C HIS A 103 -3.30 -11.72 -10.76
N ASP A 104 -3.49 -10.62 -11.50
CA ASP A 104 -2.38 -9.90 -12.13
C ASP A 104 -1.63 -9.10 -11.06
N VAL A 105 -0.45 -9.60 -10.72
CA VAL A 105 0.36 -9.06 -9.61
C VAL A 105 0.74 -7.59 -9.83
N ARG A 106 1.15 -7.24 -11.05
CA ARG A 106 1.54 -5.85 -11.36
C ARG A 106 0.35 -4.91 -11.22
N ALA A 107 -0.78 -5.26 -11.81
CA ALA A 107 -2.01 -4.47 -11.72
C ALA A 107 -2.54 -4.39 -10.28
N ALA A 108 -2.45 -5.50 -9.52
CA ALA A 108 -2.89 -5.54 -8.13
C ALA A 108 -2.01 -4.67 -7.20
N ILE A 109 -0.68 -4.71 -7.36
CA ILE A 109 0.24 -3.84 -6.61
C ILE A 109 -0.02 -2.36 -6.96
N ASP A 110 -0.23 -2.04 -8.22
CA ASP A 110 -0.52 -0.68 -8.68
C ASP A 110 -1.85 -0.16 -8.10
N ALA A 111 -2.89 -0.97 -8.13
CA ALA A 111 -4.18 -0.64 -7.51
C ALA A 111 -4.08 -0.48 -5.99
N ALA A 112 -3.30 -1.34 -5.32
CA ALA A 112 -3.05 -1.24 -3.89
C ALA A 112 -2.28 0.02 -3.51
N ALA A 113 -1.29 0.42 -4.29
CA ALA A 113 -0.56 1.66 -4.07
C ALA A 113 -1.47 2.89 -4.20
N ARG A 114 -2.40 2.91 -5.17
CA ARG A 114 -3.42 3.97 -5.28
C ARG A 114 -4.35 3.97 -4.06
N TYR A 115 -4.80 2.81 -3.63
CA TYR A 115 -5.64 2.70 -2.43
C TYR A 115 -4.91 3.19 -1.18
N VAL A 116 -3.65 2.78 -0.97
CA VAL A 116 -2.83 3.25 0.16
C VAL A 116 -2.64 4.77 0.11
N ARG A 117 -2.42 5.35 -1.08
CA ARG A 117 -2.36 6.81 -1.25
C ARG A 117 -3.64 7.50 -0.80
N ASP A 118 -4.81 6.98 -1.21
CA ASP A 118 -6.11 7.54 -0.80
C ASP A 118 -6.30 7.46 0.72
N LEU A 119 -5.86 6.34 1.33
CA LEU A 119 -5.84 6.18 2.77
C LEU A 119 -4.88 7.16 3.48
N GLN A 120 -3.69 7.41 2.88
CA GLN A 120 -2.76 8.43 3.39
C GLN A 120 -3.35 9.84 3.32
N MET A 121 -4.03 10.19 2.23
CA MET A 121 -4.73 11.48 2.13
C MET A 121 -5.81 11.62 3.21
N ARG A 122 -6.49 10.55 3.57
CA ARG A 122 -7.56 10.56 4.55
C ARG A 122 -7.09 10.52 6.00
N PHE A 123 -6.07 9.74 6.30
CA PHE A 123 -5.60 9.48 7.68
C PHE A 123 -4.21 10.06 7.97
N GLY A 124 -3.60 10.75 7.02
CA GLY A 124 -2.24 11.28 7.15
C GLY A 124 -1.19 10.16 7.25
N ALA A 125 -0.11 10.43 7.97
CA ALA A 125 0.98 9.47 8.19
C ALA A 125 0.67 8.38 9.24
N ARG A 126 -0.60 8.20 9.63
CA ARG A 126 -1.05 7.22 10.62
C ARG A 126 -1.08 5.82 10.01
N GLY A 127 0.08 5.15 9.94
CA GLY A 127 0.21 3.79 9.39
C GLY A 127 -0.70 2.76 10.06
N ASP A 128 -1.00 2.92 11.35
CA ASP A 128 -1.95 2.09 12.08
C ASP A 128 -3.39 2.22 11.54
N LEU A 129 -3.83 3.45 11.24
CA LEU A 129 -5.15 3.69 10.64
C LEU A 129 -5.22 3.25 9.19
N ILE A 130 -4.11 3.39 8.44
CA ILE A 130 -4.03 2.89 7.06
C ILE A 130 -4.17 1.36 7.04
N LEU A 131 -3.45 0.65 7.91
CA LEU A 131 -3.58 -0.79 8.06
C LEU A 131 -4.99 -1.21 8.47
N ALA A 132 -5.58 -0.52 9.46
CA ALA A 132 -6.95 -0.79 9.88
C ALA A 132 -7.96 -0.56 8.75
N ALA A 133 -7.78 0.50 7.96
CA ALA A 133 -8.66 0.86 6.85
C ALA A 133 -8.52 -0.10 5.66
N TYR A 134 -7.31 -0.57 5.37
CA TYR A 134 -7.11 -1.58 4.35
C TYR A 134 -7.85 -2.89 4.68
N ASN A 135 -7.79 -3.33 5.95
CA ASN A 135 -8.44 -4.55 6.42
C ASN A 135 -9.96 -4.40 6.62
N ALA A 136 -10.42 -3.34 7.31
CA ALA A 136 -11.82 -3.17 7.72
C ALA A 136 -12.63 -2.22 6.85
N GLY A 137 -12.00 -1.56 5.90
CA GLY A 137 -12.57 -0.48 5.09
C GLY A 137 -12.45 0.90 5.75
N GLU A 138 -12.17 1.91 4.94
CA GLU A 138 -11.97 3.29 5.39
C GLU A 138 -13.20 3.90 6.08
N GLY A 139 -14.41 3.54 5.62
CA GLY A 139 -15.65 3.98 6.24
C GLY A 139 -15.81 3.45 7.67
N THR A 140 -15.38 2.20 7.91
CA THR A 140 -15.40 1.61 9.25
C THR A 140 -14.45 2.36 10.18
N VAL A 141 -13.22 2.60 9.74
CA VAL A 141 -12.23 3.35 10.53
C VAL A 141 -12.74 4.76 10.83
N GLU A 142 -13.34 5.43 9.86
CA GLU A 142 -13.91 6.76 10.05
C GLU A 142 -15.07 6.77 11.06
N ALA A 143 -15.97 5.76 10.99
CA ALA A 143 -17.07 5.61 11.94
C ALA A 143 -16.57 5.48 13.39
N PHE A 144 -15.51 4.70 13.61
CA PHE A 144 -14.89 4.54 14.94
C PHE A 144 -13.94 5.69 15.32
N ARG A 145 -13.46 6.47 14.36
CA ARG A 145 -12.67 7.67 14.63
C ARG A 145 -13.54 8.82 15.12
N THR A 146 -14.75 8.95 14.54
CA THR A 146 -15.66 10.06 14.80
C THR A 146 -16.78 9.74 15.79
N GLY A 147 -16.95 8.45 16.15
CA GLY A 147 -18.10 8.00 16.94
C GLY A 147 -19.42 7.95 16.16
N LYS A 148 -19.41 8.16 14.84
CA LYS A 148 -20.61 8.17 14.01
C LYS A 148 -21.03 6.76 13.58
N LYS A 149 -22.33 6.57 13.42
CA LYS A 149 -22.88 5.36 12.77
C LYS A 149 -22.67 5.45 11.26
N LEU A 150 -22.38 4.31 10.62
CA LEU A 150 -22.31 4.19 9.16
C LEU A 150 -23.29 3.10 8.73
N VAL A 151 -24.22 3.44 7.85
CA VAL A 151 -25.14 2.47 7.23
C VAL A 151 -24.54 2.08 5.88
N LEU A 152 -24.30 0.78 5.69
CA LEU A 152 -23.80 0.24 4.42
C LEU A 152 -24.96 0.00 3.43
N PRO A 153 -24.70 -0.12 2.12
CA PRO A 153 -25.73 -0.36 1.10
C PRO A 153 -26.59 -1.61 1.37
N ASN A 154 -26.04 -2.61 2.04
CA ASN A 154 -26.76 -3.83 2.46
C ASN A 154 -27.50 -3.67 3.80
N MET A 155 -27.76 -2.43 4.24
CA MET A 155 -28.43 -2.07 5.49
C MET A 155 -27.68 -2.48 6.77
N LYS A 156 -26.48 -3.03 6.68
CA LYS A 156 -25.65 -3.30 7.85
C LYS A 156 -25.18 -2.00 8.48
N ILE A 157 -25.36 -1.87 9.80
CA ILE A 157 -24.91 -0.70 10.56
C ILE A 157 -23.56 -0.99 11.18
N ILE A 158 -22.56 -0.16 10.86
CA ILE A 158 -21.25 -0.12 11.49
C ILE A 158 -21.31 0.88 12.65
N ASN A 159 -20.69 0.53 13.77
CA ASN A 159 -20.64 1.32 14.98
C ASN A 159 -22.04 1.79 15.49
N PRO A 160 -22.99 0.85 15.70
CA PRO A 160 -24.36 1.22 16.10
C PRO A 160 -24.42 1.92 17.47
N ALA A 161 -23.46 1.65 18.34
CA ALA A 161 -23.34 2.27 19.67
C ALA A 161 -22.65 3.63 19.68
N GLY A 162 -22.13 4.12 18.53
CA GLY A 162 -21.44 5.39 18.45
C GLY A 162 -20.11 5.43 19.23
N ILE A 163 -19.43 4.31 19.39
CA ILE A 163 -18.17 4.20 20.15
C ILE A 163 -17.06 4.94 19.41
N GLN A 164 -16.26 5.73 20.12
CA GLN A 164 -15.08 6.40 19.60
C GLN A 164 -13.81 5.71 20.12
N THR A 165 -12.99 5.16 19.21
CA THR A 165 -11.77 4.39 19.54
C THR A 165 -10.50 5.01 18.96
N GLY A 166 -10.57 6.24 18.44
CA GLY A 166 -9.47 6.85 17.69
C GLY A 166 -9.30 6.29 16.27
N GLY A 167 -10.21 5.41 15.80
CA GLY A 167 -10.27 4.90 14.43
C GLY A 167 -10.07 3.40 14.30
N ILE A 168 -9.31 2.74 15.18
CA ILE A 168 -9.17 1.29 15.10
C ILE A 168 -10.45 0.64 15.67
N PRO A 169 -11.24 -0.09 14.84
CA PRO A 169 -12.48 -0.69 15.30
C PRO A 169 -12.20 -1.81 16.32
N PRO A 170 -13.13 -2.11 17.25
CA PRO A 170 -12.95 -3.11 18.29
C PRO A 170 -13.08 -4.56 17.77
N TYR A 171 -12.84 -4.76 16.47
CA TYR A 171 -12.85 -6.07 15.85
C TYR A 171 -11.52 -6.79 16.09
N GLN A 172 -11.59 -8.01 16.65
CA GLN A 172 -10.41 -8.78 16.99
C GLN A 172 -9.49 -9.02 15.77
N GLU A 173 -10.09 -9.29 14.60
CA GLU A 173 -9.36 -9.49 13.36
C GLU A 173 -8.56 -8.24 12.99
N THR A 174 -9.21 -7.07 12.93
CA THR A 174 -8.55 -5.81 12.56
C THR A 174 -7.47 -5.40 13.57
N ARG A 175 -7.72 -5.58 14.88
CA ARG A 175 -6.70 -5.31 15.91
C ARG A 175 -5.46 -6.18 15.71
N LYS A 176 -5.64 -7.50 15.53
CA LYS A 176 -4.54 -8.42 15.24
C LYS A 176 -3.81 -8.08 13.94
N TYR A 177 -4.56 -7.68 12.91
CA TYR A 177 -3.98 -7.24 11.64
C TYR A 177 -3.06 -6.03 11.83
N VAL A 178 -3.52 -5.00 12.55
CA VAL A 178 -2.73 -3.79 12.85
C VAL A 178 -1.51 -4.12 13.70
N GLU A 179 -1.64 -4.92 14.76
CA GLU A 179 -0.52 -5.31 15.61
C GLU A 179 0.56 -6.07 14.82
N ARG A 180 0.16 -7.07 14.04
CA ARG A 180 1.08 -7.82 13.18
C ARG A 180 1.72 -6.91 12.14
N GLY A 181 0.94 -6.00 11.55
CA GLY A 181 1.43 -5.04 10.57
C GLY A 181 2.51 -4.12 11.14
N LYS A 182 2.32 -3.61 12.35
CA LYS A 182 3.35 -2.81 13.04
C LYS A 182 4.66 -3.58 13.26
N ILE A 183 4.56 -4.86 13.65
CA ILE A 183 5.75 -5.72 13.85
C ILE A 183 6.47 -5.92 12.53
N VAL A 184 5.76 -6.29 11.48
CA VAL A 184 6.31 -6.53 10.14
C VAL A 184 6.93 -5.27 9.57
N TYR A 185 6.22 -4.15 9.59
CA TYR A 185 6.72 -2.85 9.13
C TYR A 185 8.02 -2.46 9.84
N LYS A 186 8.08 -2.61 11.16
CA LYS A 186 9.29 -2.33 11.95
C LYS A 186 10.45 -3.26 11.57
N SER A 187 10.18 -4.54 11.31
CA SER A 187 11.19 -5.50 10.85
C SER A 187 11.78 -5.09 9.49
N ILE A 188 10.93 -4.75 8.52
CA ILE A 188 11.34 -4.29 7.18
C ILE A 188 12.10 -2.97 7.26
N SER A 189 11.68 -2.04 8.11
CA SER A 189 12.39 -0.78 8.32
C SER A 189 13.80 -0.98 8.88
N ARG A 190 13.99 -1.98 9.72
CA ARG A 190 15.32 -2.33 10.29
C ARG A 190 16.20 -3.10 9.32
N SER A 191 15.63 -3.92 8.44
CA SER A 191 16.40 -4.72 7.47
C SER A 191 17.13 -3.89 6.42
N GLY A 192 16.75 -2.61 6.27
CA GLY A 192 17.28 -1.74 5.22
C GLY A 192 16.72 -2.02 3.84
N LEU A 193 15.76 -2.93 3.72
CA LEU A 193 15.03 -3.17 2.47
C LEU A 193 14.43 -1.84 1.99
N PHE A 194 14.62 -1.48 0.75
CA PHE A 194 14.23 -0.20 0.11
C PHE A 194 15.10 1.04 0.42
N ARG A 195 16.08 0.99 1.34
CA ARG A 195 16.95 2.15 1.63
C ARG A 195 17.75 2.62 0.43
N VAL A 196 18.33 1.67 -0.32
CA VAL A 196 19.11 1.97 -1.53
C VAL A 196 18.25 2.65 -2.59
N GLN A 197 16.98 2.27 -2.68
CA GLN A 197 16.05 2.85 -3.64
C GLN A 197 15.58 4.25 -3.23
N GLU A 198 15.49 4.53 -1.93
CA GLU A 198 15.23 5.88 -1.39
C GLU A 198 16.42 6.81 -1.70
N GLY A 199 17.67 6.35 -1.53
CA GLY A 199 18.88 7.11 -1.87
C GLY A 199 18.96 7.45 -3.36
N LEU A 200 18.78 6.47 -4.23
CA LEU A 200 18.78 6.67 -5.69
C LEU A 200 17.63 7.57 -6.18
N ALA A 201 16.49 7.55 -5.50
CA ALA A 201 15.37 8.44 -5.83
C ALA A 201 15.66 9.88 -5.40
N MET A 202 16.32 10.09 -4.26
CA MET A 202 16.75 11.41 -3.81
C MET A 202 17.83 12.00 -4.73
N GLU A 203 18.81 11.20 -5.15
CA GLU A 203 19.85 11.65 -6.09
C GLU A 203 19.26 12.04 -7.46
N ARG A 204 18.34 11.22 -7.99
CA ARG A 204 17.65 11.56 -9.25
C ARG A 204 16.83 12.85 -9.14
N SER A 205 16.06 12.98 -8.07
CA SER A 205 15.28 14.20 -7.82
C SER A 205 16.17 15.44 -7.65
N ALA A 206 17.33 15.31 -7.02
CA ALA A 206 18.30 16.38 -6.89
C ALA A 206 18.92 16.76 -8.25
N ASN A 207 19.22 15.77 -9.10
CA ASN A 207 19.75 15.98 -10.45
C ASN A 207 18.69 16.61 -11.36
N ASP A 208 17.44 16.15 -11.33
CA ASP A 208 16.32 16.71 -12.11
C ASP A 208 16.06 18.18 -11.72
N ILE A 209 16.18 18.52 -10.43
CA ILE A 209 16.07 19.89 -9.93
C ILE A 209 17.27 20.74 -10.39
N ALA A 210 18.48 20.17 -10.40
CA ALA A 210 19.68 20.85 -10.86
C ALA A 210 19.62 21.13 -12.37
N GLU A 211 19.22 20.15 -13.18
CA GLU A 211 19.01 20.32 -14.62
C GLU A 211 17.93 21.36 -14.93
N SER A 212 16.80 21.31 -14.22
CA SER A 212 15.72 22.29 -14.36
C SER A 212 16.19 23.73 -14.04
N LYS A 213 17.00 23.90 -13.00
CA LYS A 213 17.58 25.20 -12.65
C LYS A 213 18.56 25.69 -13.70
N THR A 214 19.37 24.83 -14.28
CA THR A 214 20.31 25.16 -15.34
C THR A 214 19.57 25.59 -16.59
N THR A 215 18.54 24.84 -17.00
CA THR A 215 17.70 25.17 -18.17
C THR A 215 16.98 26.51 -18.00
N ILE A 216 16.43 26.80 -16.82
CA ILE A 216 15.79 28.08 -16.52
C ILE A 216 16.82 29.23 -16.56
N ALA A 217 18.02 29.02 -16.01
CA ALA A 217 19.09 30.03 -16.03
C ALA A 217 19.58 30.34 -17.45
N ASP A 218 19.66 29.34 -18.32
CA ASP A 218 20.05 29.50 -19.70
C ASP A 218 18.94 30.18 -20.51
N THR A 219 17.68 29.82 -20.30
CA THR A 219 16.54 30.53 -20.95
C THR A 219 16.47 31.99 -20.54
N LEU A 220 16.69 32.33 -19.26
CA LEU A 220 16.71 33.70 -18.78
C LEU A 220 17.89 34.52 -19.34
N LYS A 221 19.01 33.86 -19.65
CA LYS A 221 20.14 34.53 -20.35
C LYS A 221 19.82 34.83 -21.80
N GLU A 222 19.17 33.91 -22.53
CA GLU A 222 18.74 34.14 -23.91
C GLU A 222 17.74 35.29 -24.02
N ASP A 223 16.74 35.35 -23.13
CA ASP A 223 15.77 36.46 -23.08
C ASP A 223 16.42 37.81 -22.76
N SER A 224 17.47 37.80 -21.92
CA SER A 224 18.25 39.01 -21.62
C SER A 224 19.05 39.53 -22.82
N VAL A 225 19.54 38.66 -23.70
CA VAL A 225 20.25 39.02 -24.92
C VAL A 225 19.28 39.56 -25.96
N TYR A 226 18.05 39.03 -26.02
CA TYR A 226 17.03 39.49 -26.99
C TYR A 226 16.43 40.86 -26.62
N SER A 227 16.33 41.20 -25.34
CA SER A 227 15.79 42.48 -24.85
C SER A 227 16.73 43.67 -25.11
N SER A 228 18.03 43.43 -25.30
CA SER A 228 19.02 44.48 -25.59
C SER A 228 19.09 44.90 -27.08
N GLN A 229 18.46 44.17 -28.00
CA GLN A 229 18.46 44.46 -29.43
C GLN A 229 17.16 45.11 -29.97
N SER A 230 16.10 45.26 -29.17
CA SER A 230 14.80 45.79 -29.64
C SER A 230 14.41 47.17 -29.09
N ALA A 231 15.36 47.96 -28.62
CA ALA A 231 15.12 49.37 -28.26
C ALA A 231 15.08 50.28 -29.49
N GLY A 232 14.09 50.09 -30.34
CA GLY A 232 13.91 50.95 -31.51
C GLY A 232 12.66 50.64 -32.30
N LYS A 233 11.52 51.12 -31.85
CA LYS A 233 10.32 51.56 -32.58
C LYS A 233 9.04 51.20 -31.79
N ARG A 234 8.38 52.22 -31.36
CA ARG A 234 7.05 52.18 -30.79
C ARG A 234 6.01 52.15 -31.91
N PRO A 235 5.08 51.20 -32.00
CA PRO A 235 3.83 51.39 -32.73
C PRO A 235 2.66 51.65 -31.76
N THR A 236 1.79 52.51 -32.22
CA THR A 236 0.54 53.01 -31.69
C THR A 236 -0.50 51.92 -31.41
N GLN A 237 -1.31 52.17 -30.39
CA GLN A 237 -2.46 51.36 -30.00
C GLN A 237 -3.56 51.31 -31.07
N PRO A 238 -4.36 50.26 -31.11
CA PRO A 238 -5.78 50.37 -31.39
C PRO A 238 -6.70 49.82 -30.26
N GLU A 239 -7.86 50.39 -30.31
CA GLU A 239 -9.04 50.41 -29.45
C GLU A 239 -9.59 49.13 -28.87
N LYS A 240 -10.35 49.33 -27.78
CA LYS A 240 -11.20 48.42 -27.04
C LYS A 240 -12.35 47.86 -27.90
N SER A 241 -12.64 46.56 -27.76
CA SER A 241 -13.96 46.03 -28.00
C SER A 241 -14.43 45.20 -26.79
N LYS A 242 -15.64 45.57 -26.35
CA LYS A 242 -16.45 44.92 -25.30
C LYS A 242 -17.07 43.65 -25.85
N GLY A 243 -17.23 42.61 -25.02
CA GLY A 243 -18.08 41.44 -25.33
C GLY A 243 -17.94 40.37 -24.26
N THR A 244 -18.80 40.43 -23.32
CA THR A 244 -19.96 39.59 -22.91
C THR A 244 -19.61 38.25 -22.24
N THR A 245 -20.03 38.19 -20.99
CA THR A 245 -20.27 37.11 -20.05
C THR A 245 -20.89 35.85 -20.65
N SER A 246 -20.38 34.68 -20.25
CA SER A 246 -21.20 33.45 -20.18
C SER A 246 -20.72 32.62 -19.00
N MET A 247 -21.58 32.53 -18.01
CA MET A 247 -21.56 31.56 -16.92
C MET A 247 -21.90 30.17 -17.48
N SER A 248 -21.22 29.14 -17.08
CA SER A 248 -21.79 27.80 -17.08
C SER A 248 -21.42 27.04 -15.81
N ASN A 249 -22.47 26.67 -15.11
CA ASN A 249 -22.55 25.89 -13.89
C ASN A 249 -21.91 24.51 -14.05
N SER A 250 -21.11 24.13 -13.08
CA SER A 250 -20.74 22.75 -12.83
C SER A 250 -21.72 22.13 -11.83
N ILE A 251 -22.42 21.10 -12.28
CA ILE A 251 -23.32 20.29 -11.45
C ILE A 251 -22.53 19.05 -11.01
N TYR A 252 -22.32 18.93 -9.71
CA TYR A 252 -21.97 17.67 -9.07
C TYR A 252 -23.26 16.94 -8.69
N VAL A 253 -23.41 15.70 -9.13
CA VAL A 253 -24.39 14.75 -8.60
C VAL A 253 -23.74 13.37 -8.47
N ASN A 254 -23.82 12.86 -7.23
CA ASN A 254 -23.73 11.49 -6.67
C ASN A 254 -22.44 10.70 -6.81
#